data_a8e5ad09d688ab0b2229dcac2e05ebdc
#
_entry.id   a8e5ad09d688ab0b2229dcac2e05ebdc
#
_cell.length_a   1.000
_cell.length_b   1.000
_cell.length_c   1.000
_cell.angle_alpha   90.00
_cell.angle_beta   90.00
_cell.angle_gamma   90.00
#
_symmetry.space_group_name_H-M   'P 1'
#
loop_
_entity.id
_entity.type
_entity.pdbx_description
1 polymer ?
#
loop_
_entity_poly.entity_id
_entity_poly.type
_entity_poly.pdbx_seq_one_letter_code
_entity_poly.pdbx_strand_id
1 'polypeptide(L)'
;MRCYDIHHHRGVFIEGIYHSLNTSARITISIGMLIAGAMVFNYVVTVENIPKTVAAMLQAYQLSPFTFLLFANILLLVLGCFLEGTTILLVIVPVLLPTAIALGIDPVHFGVVCVVNIMIGLVTPPYGLLLFLMVKIGQVSLTELVREVMPFLWAMLVALALMTFVPEIVLWLPRLLGYKG
;
A
#
# COMPACT_ATOMS: atom_id res chain seq x y z
N MET A 1 -13.93 -53.11 -0.53
CA MET A 1 -13.76 -51.91 -1.37
C MET A 1 -13.74 -50.57 -0.62
N ARG A 2 -14.00 -50.50 0.69
CA ARG A 2 -14.09 -49.22 1.47
C ARG A 2 -12.77 -48.80 2.17
N CYS A 3 -11.75 -49.65 2.29
CA CYS A 3 -10.50 -49.25 2.95
C CYS A 3 -9.47 -48.56 2.04
N TYR A 4 -9.60 -48.69 0.70
CA TYR A 4 -8.67 -48.10 -0.23
C TYR A 4 -8.84 -46.57 -0.39
N ASP A 5 -10.10 -46.09 -0.24
CA ASP A 5 -10.41 -44.67 -0.34
C ASP A 5 -9.90 -43.80 0.81
N ILE A 6 -9.87 -44.36 2.02
CA ILE A 6 -9.51 -43.61 3.24
C ILE A 6 -7.99 -43.31 3.27
N HIS A 7 -7.17 -44.21 2.77
CA HIS A 7 -5.72 -43.99 2.72
C HIS A 7 -5.33 -42.97 1.63
N HIS A 8 -6.06 -42.94 0.51
CA HIS A 8 -5.80 -41.98 -0.57
C HIS A 8 -6.18 -40.56 -0.16
N HIS A 9 -7.33 -40.39 0.53
CA HIS A 9 -7.74 -39.10 1.05
C HIS A 9 -6.81 -38.56 2.16
N ARG A 10 -6.26 -39.43 3.01
CA ARG A 10 -5.29 -39.02 4.04
C ARG A 10 -3.95 -38.58 3.44
N GLY A 11 -3.46 -39.25 2.43
CA GLY A 11 -2.22 -38.87 1.73
C GLY A 11 -2.35 -37.50 1.07
N VAL A 12 -3.42 -37.29 0.31
CA VAL A 12 -3.71 -35.99 -0.35
C VAL A 12 -3.89 -34.86 0.67
N PHE A 13 -4.50 -35.14 1.84
CA PHE A 13 -4.69 -34.17 2.90
C PHE A 13 -3.37 -33.78 3.59
N ILE A 14 -2.49 -34.73 3.88
CA ILE A 14 -1.16 -34.48 4.46
C ILE A 14 -0.26 -33.73 3.51
N GLU A 15 -0.24 -34.10 2.22
CA GLU A 15 0.51 -33.38 1.18
C GLU A 15 -0.02 -31.96 1.00
N GLY A 16 -1.33 -31.77 1.02
CA GLY A 16 -1.97 -30.44 0.97
C GLY A 16 -1.58 -29.54 2.15
N ILE A 17 -1.55 -30.09 3.36
CA ILE A 17 -1.11 -29.36 4.57
C ILE A 17 0.37 -29.02 4.45
N TYR A 18 1.23 -29.96 4.07
CA TYR A 18 2.66 -29.74 3.93
C TYR A 18 2.96 -28.66 2.87
N HIS A 19 2.29 -28.73 1.72
CA HIS A 19 2.40 -27.71 0.66
C HIS A 19 1.95 -26.32 1.15
N SER A 20 0.82 -26.25 1.88
CA SER A 20 0.32 -24.99 2.42
C SER A 20 1.26 -24.41 3.47
N LEU A 21 1.80 -25.25 4.37
CA LEU A 21 2.79 -24.82 5.37
C LEU A 21 4.07 -24.31 4.72
N ASN A 22 4.60 -25.02 3.72
CA ASN A 22 5.81 -24.61 3.01
C ASN A 22 5.60 -23.29 2.25
N THR A 23 4.46 -23.14 1.59
CA THR A 23 4.09 -21.90 0.90
C THR A 23 3.95 -20.74 1.89
N SER A 24 3.26 -20.95 3.01
CA SER A 24 3.12 -19.93 4.05
C SER A 24 4.47 -19.55 4.67
N ALA A 25 5.33 -20.53 4.95
CA ALA A 25 6.68 -20.27 5.46
C ALA A 25 7.51 -19.44 4.48
N ARG A 26 7.49 -19.77 3.19
CA ARG A 26 8.19 -18.99 2.15
C ARG A 26 7.70 -17.55 2.07
N ILE A 27 6.39 -17.33 2.11
CA ILE A 27 5.80 -15.99 2.12
C ILE A 27 6.23 -15.22 3.36
N THR A 28 6.16 -15.85 4.53
CA THR A 28 6.58 -15.23 5.81
C THR A 28 8.06 -14.83 5.80
N ILE A 29 8.94 -15.70 5.30
CA ILE A 29 10.37 -15.40 5.16
C ILE A 29 10.59 -14.23 4.21
N SER A 30 9.91 -14.21 3.07
CA SER A 30 10.02 -13.11 2.09
C SER A 30 9.60 -11.78 2.70
N ILE A 31 8.48 -11.74 3.41
CA ILE A 31 8.00 -10.54 4.10
C ILE A 31 8.99 -10.12 5.20
N GLY A 32 9.48 -11.07 6.00
CA GLY A 32 10.47 -10.79 7.04
C GLY A 32 11.77 -10.19 6.46
N MET A 33 12.22 -10.67 5.32
CA MET A 33 13.40 -10.16 4.64
C MET A 33 13.18 -8.75 4.07
N LEU A 34 11.97 -8.47 3.54
CA LEU A 34 11.57 -7.12 3.12
C LEU A 34 11.55 -6.14 4.29
N ILE A 35 10.98 -6.54 5.43
CA ILE A 35 10.95 -5.72 6.65
C ILE A 35 12.37 -5.42 7.12
N ALA A 36 13.24 -6.43 7.19
CA ALA A 36 14.63 -6.23 7.59
C ALA A 36 15.37 -5.27 6.65
N GLY A 37 15.21 -5.44 5.34
CA GLY A 37 15.78 -4.51 4.34
C GLY A 37 15.24 -3.09 4.49
N ALA A 38 13.94 -2.93 4.71
CA ALA A 38 13.30 -1.64 4.94
C ALA A 38 13.83 -0.95 6.22
N MET A 39 14.08 -1.70 7.30
CA MET A 39 14.65 -1.16 8.53
C MET A 39 16.08 -0.65 8.32
N VAL A 40 16.92 -1.41 7.60
CA VAL A 40 18.28 -0.98 7.25
C VAL A 40 18.24 0.27 6.38
N PHE A 41 17.37 0.30 5.37
CA PHE A 41 17.20 1.45 4.50
C PHE A 41 16.75 2.69 5.30
N ASN A 42 15.76 2.55 6.18
CA ASN A 42 15.27 3.64 7.02
C ASN A 42 16.39 4.16 7.97
N TYR A 43 17.21 3.27 8.49
CA TYR A 43 18.39 3.66 9.29
C TYR A 43 19.34 4.52 8.48
N VAL A 44 19.72 4.12 7.27
CA VAL A 44 20.59 4.88 6.37
C VAL A 44 19.98 6.25 6.04
N VAL A 45 18.70 6.29 5.67
CA VAL A 45 17.96 7.53 5.36
C VAL A 45 18.01 8.50 6.55
N THR A 46 17.90 7.98 7.78
CA THR A 46 17.93 8.79 9.01
C THR A 46 19.34 9.30 9.32
N VAL A 47 20.34 8.44 9.22
CA VAL A 47 21.75 8.79 9.49
C VAL A 47 22.26 9.84 8.50
N GLU A 48 21.93 9.70 7.22
CA GLU A 48 22.29 10.65 6.16
C GLU A 48 21.50 11.97 6.21
N ASN A 49 20.59 12.12 7.18
CA ASN A 49 19.72 13.29 7.30
C ASN A 49 18.95 13.65 6.02
N ILE A 50 18.68 12.66 5.17
CA ILE A 50 17.95 12.84 3.91
C ILE A 50 16.63 13.61 4.11
N PRO A 51 15.79 13.31 5.15
CA PRO A 51 14.56 14.04 5.38
C PRO A 51 14.77 15.54 5.62
N LYS A 52 15.82 15.91 6.36
CA LYS A 52 16.14 17.32 6.63
C LYS A 52 16.59 18.03 5.35
N THR A 53 17.41 17.37 4.55
CA THR A 53 17.88 17.91 3.27
C THR A 53 16.73 18.12 2.31
N VAL A 54 15.83 17.13 2.20
CA VAL A 54 14.62 17.23 1.38
C VAL A 54 13.70 18.33 1.90
N ALA A 55 13.46 18.40 3.21
CA ALA A 55 12.65 19.47 3.81
C ALA A 55 13.23 20.87 3.56
N ALA A 56 14.56 21.02 3.67
CA ALA A 56 15.22 22.29 3.35
C ALA A 56 15.07 22.67 1.86
N MET A 57 15.21 21.71 0.96
CA MET A 57 14.95 21.93 -0.46
C MET A 57 13.48 22.33 -0.72
N LEU A 58 12.52 21.64 -0.11
CA LEU A 58 11.11 21.95 -0.23
C LEU A 58 10.76 23.35 0.29
N GLN A 59 11.39 23.76 1.41
CA GLN A 59 11.25 25.13 1.95
C GLN A 59 11.87 26.17 1.02
N ALA A 60 13.03 25.88 0.43
CA ALA A 60 13.68 26.78 -0.54
C ALA A 60 12.81 27.03 -1.78
N TYR A 61 12.01 26.03 -2.20
CA TYR A 61 11.04 26.16 -3.30
C TYR A 61 9.66 26.65 -2.82
N GLN A 62 9.49 27.04 -1.55
CA GLN A 62 8.22 27.45 -0.94
C GLN A 62 7.07 26.43 -1.16
N LEU A 63 7.41 25.14 -1.19
CA LEU A 63 6.42 24.10 -1.36
C LEU A 63 5.56 24.00 -0.09
N SER A 64 4.27 24.21 -0.25
CA SER A 64 3.31 24.08 0.81
C SER A 64 3.10 22.59 1.19
N PRO A 65 2.66 22.29 2.42
CA PRO A 65 2.27 20.93 2.82
C PRO A 65 1.28 20.28 1.85
N PHE A 66 0.42 21.09 1.27
CA PHE A 66 -0.56 20.72 0.27
C PHE A 66 0.09 20.22 -1.05
N THR A 67 1.08 20.95 -1.55
CA THR A 67 1.82 20.56 -2.78
C THR A 67 2.57 19.25 -2.57
N PHE A 68 3.13 19.06 -1.36
CA PHE A 68 3.78 17.80 -1.01
C PHE A 68 2.79 16.62 -0.98
N LEU A 69 1.62 16.79 -0.36
CA LEU A 69 0.58 15.76 -0.34
C LEU A 69 0.09 15.41 -1.76
N LEU A 70 -0.10 16.41 -2.61
CA LEU A 70 -0.48 16.19 -3.99
C LEU A 70 0.58 15.40 -4.76
N PHE A 71 1.86 15.78 -4.61
CA PHE A 71 2.99 15.08 -5.22
C PHE A 71 3.07 13.62 -4.70
N ALA A 72 2.98 13.42 -3.38
CA ALA A 72 2.99 12.10 -2.78
C ALA A 72 1.83 11.23 -3.29
N ASN A 73 0.63 11.79 -3.41
CA ASN A 73 -0.53 11.07 -3.96
C ASN A 73 -0.30 10.62 -5.40
N ILE A 74 0.19 11.49 -6.27
CA ILE A 74 0.48 11.15 -7.67
C ILE A 74 1.57 10.09 -7.74
N LEU A 75 2.64 10.25 -6.98
CA LEU A 75 3.75 9.30 -6.91
C LEU A 75 3.28 7.91 -6.45
N LEU A 76 2.52 7.85 -5.34
CA LEU A 76 2.04 6.60 -4.79
C LEU A 76 1.00 5.93 -5.69
N LEU A 77 0.15 6.70 -6.38
CA LEU A 77 -0.81 6.17 -7.34
C LEU A 77 -0.07 5.51 -8.51
N VAL A 78 0.92 6.19 -9.07
CA VAL A 78 1.74 5.65 -10.18
C VAL A 78 2.49 4.41 -9.72
N LEU A 79 3.17 4.45 -8.56
CA LEU A 79 3.88 3.30 -8.02
C LEU A 79 2.92 2.14 -7.70
N GLY A 80 1.72 2.44 -7.18
CA GLY A 80 0.68 1.45 -6.87
C GLY A 80 0.15 0.71 -8.09
N CYS A 81 0.23 1.29 -9.29
CA CYS A 81 -0.10 0.59 -10.52
C CYS A 81 0.90 -0.53 -10.86
N PHE A 82 2.18 -0.37 -10.48
CA PHE A 82 3.28 -1.25 -10.91
C PHE A 82 3.83 -2.14 -9.80
N LEU A 83 3.80 -1.65 -8.56
CA LEU A 83 4.39 -2.30 -7.40
C LEU A 83 3.31 -2.87 -6.48
N GLU A 84 3.68 -3.92 -5.78
CA GLU A 84 2.84 -4.50 -4.75
C GLU A 84 2.77 -3.57 -3.52
N GLY A 85 1.56 -3.45 -2.95
CA GLY A 85 1.27 -2.48 -1.89
C GLY A 85 2.15 -2.62 -0.65
N THR A 86 2.47 -3.85 -0.26
CA THR A 86 3.34 -4.12 0.90
C THR A 86 4.73 -3.53 0.69
N THR A 87 5.28 -3.66 -0.52
CA THR A 87 6.59 -3.09 -0.89
C THR A 87 6.56 -1.57 -0.80
N ILE A 88 5.51 -0.92 -1.28
CA ILE A 88 5.38 0.54 -1.20
C ILE A 88 5.29 0.99 0.25
N LEU A 89 4.48 0.32 1.08
CA LEU A 89 4.31 0.65 2.50
C LEU A 89 5.62 0.49 3.29
N LEU A 90 6.41 -0.53 2.99
CA LEU A 90 7.62 -0.81 3.76
C LEU A 90 8.84 0.00 3.29
N VAL A 91 8.89 0.39 2.03
CA VAL A 91 10.06 1.07 1.45
C VAL A 91 9.79 2.56 1.19
N ILE A 92 8.71 2.89 0.51
CA ILE A 92 8.46 4.27 0.04
C ILE A 92 7.87 5.15 1.15
N VAL A 93 6.88 4.63 1.89
CA VAL A 93 6.21 5.42 2.94
C VAL A 93 7.19 5.85 4.04
N PRO A 94 8.10 5.02 4.57
CA PRO A 94 9.11 5.45 5.55
C PRO A 94 10.07 6.54 5.05
N VAL A 95 10.29 6.63 3.73
CA VAL A 95 11.11 7.70 3.13
C VAL A 95 10.35 9.03 3.10
N LEU A 96 9.06 8.98 2.78
CA LEU A 96 8.22 10.17 2.67
C LEU A 96 7.76 10.70 4.04
N LEU A 97 7.54 9.82 5.01
CA LEU A 97 6.98 10.15 6.33
C LEU A 97 7.79 11.20 7.10
N PRO A 98 9.13 11.13 7.22
CA PRO A 98 9.89 12.16 7.91
C PRO A 98 9.75 13.55 7.27
N THR A 99 9.63 13.59 5.94
CA THR A 99 9.39 14.84 5.20
C THR A 99 7.98 15.39 5.46
N ALA A 100 6.97 14.52 5.51
CA ALA A 100 5.61 14.90 5.86
C ALA A 100 5.55 15.52 7.27
N ILE A 101 6.21 14.89 8.26
CA ILE A 101 6.29 15.39 9.64
C ILE A 101 7.00 16.74 9.68
N ALA A 102 8.12 16.91 8.97
CA ALA A 102 8.85 18.16 8.91
C ALA A 102 8.04 19.31 8.31
N LEU A 103 7.06 19.02 7.45
CA LEU A 103 6.09 19.96 6.89
C LEU A 103 4.86 20.18 7.79
N GLY A 104 4.81 19.56 8.99
CA GLY A 104 3.69 19.69 9.92
C GLY A 104 2.45 18.86 9.57
N ILE A 105 2.60 17.86 8.71
CA ILE A 105 1.53 16.94 8.34
C ILE A 105 1.43 15.86 9.43
N ASP A 106 0.21 15.62 9.92
CA ASP A 106 -0.04 14.59 10.93
C ASP A 106 0.31 13.18 10.38
N PRO A 107 1.11 12.38 11.13
CA PRO A 107 1.54 11.05 10.68
C PRO A 107 0.40 10.07 10.44
N VAL A 108 -0.67 10.14 11.25
CA VAL A 108 -1.85 9.27 11.10
C VAL A 108 -2.61 9.65 9.85
N HIS A 109 -2.82 10.95 9.63
CA HIS A 109 -3.43 11.46 8.40
C HIS A 109 -2.65 11.00 7.16
N PHE A 110 -1.33 11.23 7.15
CA PHE A 110 -0.47 10.83 6.03
C PHE A 110 -0.50 9.32 5.80
N GLY A 111 -0.42 8.52 6.87
CA GLY A 111 -0.46 7.06 6.78
C GLY A 111 -1.76 6.53 6.17
N VAL A 112 -2.91 7.05 6.61
CA VAL A 112 -4.21 6.64 6.06
C VAL A 112 -4.33 7.03 4.58
N VAL A 113 -3.93 8.24 4.21
CA VAL A 113 -3.92 8.70 2.80
C VAL A 113 -3.03 7.81 1.94
N CYS A 114 -1.83 7.44 2.42
CA CYS A 114 -0.94 6.52 1.72
C CYS A 114 -1.57 5.15 1.49
N VAL A 115 -2.18 4.54 2.52
CA VAL A 115 -2.82 3.21 2.41
C VAL A 115 -3.96 3.25 1.41
N VAL A 116 -4.86 4.23 1.51
CA VAL A 116 -5.99 4.37 0.57
C VAL A 116 -5.50 4.57 -0.85
N ASN A 117 -4.47 5.41 -1.04
CA ASN A 117 -3.88 5.69 -2.35
C ASN A 117 -3.30 4.40 -2.99
N ILE A 118 -2.53 3.62 -2.23
CA ILE A 118 -1.94 2.37 -2.69
C ILE A 118 -3.03 1.37 -3.09
N MET A 119 -4.10 1.26 -2.30
CA MET A 119 -5.24 0.37 -2.62
C MET A 119 -5.93 0.79 -3.94
N ILE A 120 -6.08 2.08 -4.18
CA ILE A 120 -6.59 2.61 -5.45
C ILE A 120 -5.63 2.28 -6.60
N GLY A 121 -4.33 2.45 -6.38
CA GLY A 121 -3.29 2.11 -7.36
C GLY A 121 -3.37 0.66 -7.84
N LEU A 122 -3.61 -0.29 -6.94
CA LEU A 122 -3.74 -1.73 -7.26
C LEU A 122 -4.91 -2.04 -8.22
N VAL A 123 -5.91 -1.17 -8.29
CA VAL A 123 -7.09 -1.31 -9.17
C VAL A 123 -7.02 -0.39 -10.38
N THR A 124 -6.00 0.48 -10.44
CA THR A 124 -5.86 1.49 -11.49
C THR A 124 -5.17 0.92 -12.74
N PRO A 125 -5.76 1.06 -13.96
CA PRO A 125 -5.08 0.74 -15.21
C PRO A 125 -3.80 1.58 -15.37
N PRO A 126 -2.74 1.13 -16.09
CA PRO A 126 -2.75 0.02 -17.06
C PRO A 126 -2.42 -1.36 -16.47
N TYR A 127 -1.74 -1.42 -15.32
CA TYR A 127 -1.31 -2.72 -14.79
C TYR A 127 -2.21 -3.25 -13.68
N GLY A 128 -2.65 -2.46 -12.72
CA GLY A 128 -3.56 -2.82 -11.65
C GLY A 128 -3.56 -4.30 -11.26
N LEU A 129 -2.68 -4.70 -10.35
CA LEU A 129 -2.45 -6.12 -10.02
C LEU A 129 -3.75 -6.90 -9.76
N LEU A 130 -4.71 -6.26 -9.10
CA LEU A 130 -6.01 -6.86 -8.80
C LEU A 130 -6.89 -7.04 -10.05
N LEU A 131 -6.75 -6.17 -11.06
CA LEU A 131 -7.50 -6.32 -12.32
C LEU A 131 -7.10 -7.59 -13.05
N PHE A 132 -5.79 -7.89 -13.14
CA PHE A 132 -5.32 -9.13 -13.76
C PHE A 132 -5.76 -10.37 -12.99
N LEU A 133 -5.78 -10.31 -11.67
CA LEU A 133 -6.27 -11.39 -10.85
C LEU A 133 -7.76 -11.65 -11.12
N MET A 134 -8.57 -10.59 -11.18
CA MET A 134 -10.00 -10.69 -11.46
C MET A 134 -10.30 -11.19 -12.88
N VAL A 135 -9.54 -10.77 -13.89
CA VAL A 135 -9.62 -11.31 -15.26
C VAL A 135 -9.40 -12.83 -15.25
N LYS A 136 -8.37 -13.28 -14.51
CA LYS A 136 -8.02 -14.70 -14.44
C LYS A 136 -9.08 -15.56 -13.74
N ILE A 137 -9.68 -15.03 -12.67
CA ILE A 137 -10.71 -15.74 -11.88
C ILE A 137 -12.08 -15.66 -12.58
N GLY A 138 -12.45 -14.47 -13.04
CA GLY A 138 -13.76 -14.19 -13.61
C GLY A 138 -13.90 -14.60 -15.08
N GLN A 139 -12.78 -14.95 -15.74
CA GLN A 139 -12.74 -15.27 -17.18
C GLN A 139 -13.40 -14.21 -18.08
N VAL A 140 -13.31 -12.94 -17.65
CA VAL A 140 -13.80 -11.77 -18.40
C VAL A 140 -12.64 -11.06 -19.09
N SER A 141 -12.93 -10.27 -20.13
CA SER A 141 -11.89 -9.50 -20.79
C SER A 141 -11.42 -8.32 -19.90
N LEU A 142 -10.10 -8.00 -19.97
CA LEU A 142 -9.56 -6.87 -19.22
C LEU A 142 -10.27 -5.55 -19.57
N THR A 143 -10.62 -5.37 -20.84
CA THR A 143 -11.27 -4.15 -21.34
C THR A 143 -12.68 -3.98 -20.76
N GLU A 144 -13.46 -5.04 -20.67
CA GLU A 144 -14.78 -5.02 -20.03
C GLU A 144 -14.67 -4.72 -18.55
N LEU A 145 -13.75 -5.42 -17.84
CA LEU A 145 -13.54 -5.21 -16.42
C LEU A 145 -13.12 -3.77 -16.12
N VAL A 146 -12.17 -3.22 -16.87
CA VAL A 146 -11.74 -1.82 -16.71
C VAL A 146 -12.88 -0.87 -16.90
N ARG A 147 -13.71 -1.07 -17.93
CA ARG A 147 -14.88 -0.23 -18.20
C ARG A 147 -15.87 -0.20 -17.03
N GLU A 148 -16.15 -1.36 -16.43
CA GLU A 148 -17.06 -1.47 -15.29
C GLU A 148 -16.48 -0.89 -13.99
N VAL A 149 -15.15 -0.96 -13.82
CA VAL A 149 -14.45 -0.44 -12.63
C VAL A 149 -14.25 1.08 -12.68
N MET A 150 -14.19 1.70 -13.88
CA MET A 150 -13.92 3.13 -14.03
C MET A 150 -14.80 4.07 -13.19
N PRO A 151 -16.15 3.92 -13.12
CA PRO A 151 -16.96 4.81 -12.30
C PRO A 151 -16.64 4.69 -10.80
N PHE A 152 -16.31 3.49 -10.33
CA PHE A 152 -15.90 3.27 -8.94
C PHE A 152 -14.51 3.87 -8.68
N LEU A 153 -13.60 3.76 -9.65
CA LEU A 153 -12.27 4.36 -9.56
C LEU A 153 -12.37 5.89 -9.42
N TRP A 154 -13.22 6.53 -10.21
CA TRP A 154 -13.45 7.98 -10.07
C TRP A 154 -14.01 8.34 -8.70
N ALA A 155 -14.96 7.58 -8.16
CA ALA A 155 -15.49 7.80 -6.82
C ALA A 155 -14.41 7.65 -5.75
N MET A 156 -13.54 6.65 -5.87
CA MET A 156 -12.40 6.45 -4.96
C MET A 156 -11.36 7.57 -5.06
N LEU A 157 -11.07 8.08 -6.26
CA LEU A 157 -10.16 9.22 -6.44
C LEU A 157 -10.71 10.50 -5.83
N VAL A 158 -12.03 10.74 -5.95
CA VAL A 158 -12.70 11.86 -5.30
C VAL A 158 -12.62 11.70 -3.77
N ALA A 159 -12.89 10.51 -3.24
CA ALA A 159 -12.77 10.24 -1.80
C ALA A 159 -11.32 10.45 -1.31
N LEU A 160 -10.32 9.98 -2.06
CA LEU A 160 -8.91 10.21 -1.76
C LEU A 160 -8.58 11.71 -1.73
N ALA A 161 -9.07 12.47 -2.71
CA ALA A 161 -8.88 13.92 -2.74
C ALA A 161 -9.51 14.59 -1.51
N LEU A 162 -10.75 14.22 -1.15
CA LEU A 162 -11.40 14.73 0.05
C LEU A 162 -10.62 14.40 1.33
N MET A 163 -10.15 13.16 1.47
CA MET A 163 -9.33 12.74 2.61
C MET A 163 -7.99 13.48 2.67
N THR A 164 -7.39 13.77 1.53
CA THR A 164 -6.12 14.51 1.44
C THR A 164 -6.29 15.97 1.84
N PHE A 165 -7.37 16.63 1.37
CA PHE A 165 -7.59 18.05 1.56
C PHE A 165 -8.33 18.41 2.84
N VAL A 166 -9.06 17.46 3.43
CA VAL A 166 -9.81 17.64 4.67
C VAL A 166 -9.32 16.62 5.70
N PRO A 167 -8.22 16.92 6.43
CA PRO A 167 -7.64 16.02 7.44
C PRO A 167 -8.63 15.61 8.52
N GLU A 168 -9.60 16.45 8.80
CA GLU A 168 -10.68 16.23 9.79
C GLU A 168 -11.44 14.93 9.52
N ILE A 169 -11.66 14.57 8.25
CA ILE A 169 -12.36 13.34 7.86
C ILE A 169 -11.61 12.10 8.36
N VAL A 170 -10.28 12.14 8.28
CA VAL A 170 -9.41 11.05 8.70
C VAL A 170 -9.17 11.08 10.22
N LEU A 171 -8.94 12.26 10.78
CA LEU A 171 -8.53 12.43 12.17
C LEU A 171 -9.70 12.48 13.15
N TRP A 172 -10.94 12.59 12.69
CA TRP A 172 -12.12 12.64 13.54
C TRP A 172 -12.20 11.44 14.49
N LEU A 173 -12.10 10.23 13.98
CA LEU A 173 -12.18 9.02 14.79
C LEU A 173 -10.99 8.85 15.75
N PRO A 174 -9.71 8.97 15.32
CA PRO A 174 -8.58 8.96 16.23
C PRO A 174 -8.68 9.99 17.35
N ARG A 175 -9.12 11.21 17.07
CA ARG A 175 -9.29 12.27 18.06
C ARG A 175 -10.38 11.95 19.08
N LEU A 176 -11.49 11.34 18.66
CA LEU A 176 -12.52 10.83 19.59
C LEU A 176 -11.99 9.76 20.53
N LEU A 177 -11.02 8.96 20.07
CA LEU A 177 -10.37 7.91 20.87
C LEU A 177 -9.18 8.41 21.72
N GLY A 178 -8.98 9.74 21.78
CA GLY A 178 -7.97 10.37 22.63
C GLY A 178 -6.63 10.67 21.95
N TYR A 179 -6.53 10.51 20.62
CA TYR A 179 -5.35 10.95 19.88
C TYR A 179 -5.25 12.47 19.86
N LYS A 180 -4.11 13.00 20.30
CA LYS A 180 -3.90 14.46 20.43
C LYS A 180 -3.01 15.04 19.32
N GLY A 181 -2.61 14.23 18.31
CA GLY A 181 -1.88 14.67 17.11
C GLY A 181 -0.51 15.23 17.39
#